data_4145cf89011eef2715b4992b988902cb
#
_entry.id   4145cf89011eef2715b4992b988902cb
#
_cell.length_a   1.000
_cell.length_b   1.000
_cell.length_c   1.000
_cell.angle_alpha   90.00
_cell.angle_beta   90.00
_cell.angle_gamma   90.00
#
_symmetry.space_group_name_H-M   'P 1'
#
loop_
_entity.id
_entity.type
_entity.pdbx_description
1 polymer ?
#
loop_
_entity_poly.entity_id
_entity_poly.type
_entity_poly.pdbx_seq_one_letter_code
_entity_poly.pdbx_strand_id
1 'polypeptide(L)'
;MLNILKNLKRKRKKKNSFVHRGTVITIGVIAAVAALVYFYVEKRSHHDYEILQTSEQEDVVSTGYEEMANGILRYSPDGASLVNSSMEAYWSVLYEMKNPVADIKGDRAVVADQDGTLIEIFDKDGETGSVTTSYNIVKARVSSQGMVAAILDGGDATWINFYSSDGTLIAENQTHVADPGYPMDVAI
;
A
#
# COMPACT_ATOMS: atom_id res chain seq x y z
N MET A 1 26.20 67.66 41.31
CA MET A 1 25.20 67.32 40.21
C MET A 1 25.60 66.11 39.38
N LEU A 2 26.86 65.86 39.07
CA LEU A 2 27.31 64.76 38.22
C LEU A 2 27.09 63.33 38.80
N ASN A 3 27.15 63.14 40.12
CA ASN A 3 26.99 61.85 40.78
C ASN A 3 25.53 61.32 40.80
N ILE A 4 24.54 62.19 40.78
CA ILE A 4 23.12 61.83 40.77
C ILE A 4 22.75 61.27 39.41
N LEU A 5 23.24 61.85 38.34
CA LEU A 5 22.99 61.41 36.96
C LEU A 5 23.65 60.02 36.66
N LYS A 6 24.83 59.74 37.22
CA LYS A 6 25.48 58.44 37.12
C LYS A 6 24.70 57.32 37.80
N ASN A 7 24.11 57.61 38.96
CA ASN A 7 23.31 56.61 39.69
C ASN A 7 21.96 56.32 39.02
N LEU A 8 21.34 57.32 38.39
CA LEU A 8 20.11 57.16 37.63
C LEU A 8 20.34 56.32 36.35
N LYS A 9 21.45 56.55 35.61
CA LYS A 9 21.85 55.73 34.48
C LYS A 9 22.15 54.29 34.86
N ARG A 10 22.81 54.04 35.99
CA ARG A 10 23.08 52.67 36.51
C ARG A 10 21.80 51.93 36.90
N LYS A 11 20.80 52.58 37.52
CA LYS A 11 19.50 51.99 37.89
C LYS A 11 18.67 51.66 36.63
N ARG A 12 18.67 52.55 35.59
CA ARG A 12 17.99 52.26 34.31
C ARG A 12 18.60 51.09 33.56
N LYS A 13 19.95 50.98 33.52
CA LYS A 13 20.62 49.88 32.83
C LYS A 13 20.38 48.53 33.51
N LYS A 14 20.28 48.49 34.88
CA LYS A 14 19.99 47.29 35.67
C LYS A 14 18.52 46.85 35.50
N LYS A 15 17.57 47.77 35.37
CA LYS A 15 16.14 47.49 35.18
C LYS A 15 15.87 46.93 33.81
N ASN A 16 16.51 47.43 32.73
CA ASN A 16 16.35 46.92 31.38
C ASN A 16 16.97 45.51 31.21
N SER A 17 18.10 45.22 31.89
CA SER A 17 18.73 43.90 31.87
C SER A 17 17.87 42.82 32.57
N PHE A 18 17.09 43.19 33.60
CA PHE A 18 16.22 42.26 34.31
C PHE A 18 14.95 41.98 33.50
N VAL A 19 14.41 42.97 32.80
CA VAL A 19 13.25 42.83 31.92
C VAL A 19 13.60 41.95 30.71
N HIS A 20 14.79 42.12 30.12
CA HIS A 20 15.25 41.26 29.00
C HIS A 20 15.49 39.81 29.42
N ARG A 21 15.98 39.57 30.65
CA ARG A 21 16.14 38.20 31.14
C ARG A 21 14.80 37.51 31.39
N GLY A 22 13.81 38.20 31.94
CA GLY A 22 12.46 37.67 32.13
C GLY A 22 11.76 37.33 30.80
N THR A 23 11.81 38.22 29.80
CA THR A 23 11.22 37.95 28.48
C THR A 23 11.92 36.82 27.72
N VAL A 24 13.23 36.67 27.85
CA VAL A 24 13.93 35.53 27.19
C VAL A 24 13.54 34.20 27.86
N ILE A 25 13.37 34.18 29.17
CA ILE A 25 12.94 32.97 29.92
C ILE A 25 11.49 32.60 29.51
N THR A 26 10.59 33.58 29.46
CA THR A 26 9.18 33.33 29.04
C THR A 26 9.07 32.82 27.59
N ILE A 27 9.84 33.37 26.65
CA ILE A 27 9.90 32.86 25.28
C ILE A 27 10.45 31.43 25.22
N GLY A 28 11.48 31.14 26.01
CA GLY A 28 12.05 29.78 26.09
C GLY A 28 11.06 28.76 26.65
N VAL A 29 10.27 29.12 27.66
CA VAL A 29 9.24 28.23 28.21
C VAL A 29 8.11 28.00 27.19
N ILE A 30 7.66 29.05 26.51
CA ILE A 30 6.63 28.91 25.47
C ILE A 30 7.11 28.01 24.32
N ALA A 31 8.36 28.17 23.89
CA ALA A 31 8.96 27.33 22.85
C ALA A 31 9.08 25.87 23.30
N ALA A 32 9.46 25.64 24.54
CA ALA A 32 9.55 24.29 25.12
C ALA A 32 8.16 23.61 25.23
N VAL A 33 7.14 24.36 25.67
CA VAL A 33 5.76 23.84 25.70
C VAL A 33 5.24 23.56 24.32
N ALA A 34 5.48 24.44 23.33
CA ALA A 34 5.10 24.23 21.94
C ALA A 34 5.77 22.98 21.35
N ALA A 35 7.07 22.77 21.63
CA ALA A 35 7.78 21.57 21.20
C ALA A 35 7.22 20.30 21.86
N LEU A 36 6.91 20.33 23.15
CA LEU A 36 6.29 19.20 23.84
C LEU A 36 4.90 18.87 23.29
N VAL A 37 4.08 19.88 22.99
CA VAL A 37 2.77 19.68 22.35
C VAL A 37 2.93 19.12 20.94
N TYR A 38 3.88 19.62 20.16
CA TYR A 38 4.18 19.10 18.83
C TYR A 38 4.58 17.63 18.89
N PHE A 39 5.55 17.26 19.73
CA PHE A 39 5.95 15.85 19.91
C PHE A 39 4.84 14.97 20.49
N TYR A 40 3.98 15.52 21.35
CA TYR A 40 2.85 14.77 21.90
C TYR A 40 1.77 14.49 20.81
N VAL A 41 1.49 15.45 19.95
CA VAL A 41 0.55 15.28 18.82
C VAL A 41 1.12 14.33 17.77
N GLU A 42 2.42 14.47 17.44
CA GLU A 42 3.08 13.61 16.44
C GLU A 42 3.23 12.15 16.93
N LYS A 43 3.42 11.95 18.24
CA LYS A 43 3.46 10.62 18.85
C LYS A 43 2.09 10.04 19.20
N ARG A 44 0.99 10.78 19.02
CA ARG A 44 -0.33 10.15 19.04
C ARG A 44 -0.42 9.18 17.87
N SER A 45 0.07 7.98 18.10
CA SER A 45 -0.28 6.80 17.33
C SER A 45 -1.80 6.76 17.26
N HIS A 46 -2.35 6.77 16.06
CA HIS A 46 -3.79 6.64 15.83
C HIS A 46 -4.18 5.21 16.23
N HIS A 47 -4.42 5.01 17.51
CA HIS A 47 -4.90 3.74 18.05
C HIS A 47 -6.43 3.67 18.11
N ASP A 48 -7.09 4.81 17.87
CA ASP A 48 -8.54 4.86 17.83
C ASP A 48 -9.00 4.67 16.39
N TYR A 49 -9.37 3.46 16.03
CA TYR A 49 -10.19 3.20 14.83
C TYR A 49 -11.65 3.17 15.29
N GLU A 50 -12.50 3.87 14.59
CA GLU A 50 -13.94 3.78 14.74
C GLU A 50 -14.44 2.72 13.76
N ILE A 51 -15.11 1.69 14.26
CA ILE A 51 -15.77 0.70 13.41
C ILE A 51 -17.02 1.38 12.85
N LEU A 52 -16.93 1.87 11.61
CA LEU A 52 -18.04 2.56 10.96
C LEU A 52 -19.17 1.60 10.57
N GLN A 53 -18.82 0.36 10.29
CA GLN A 53 -19.79 -0.68 9.94
C GLN A 53 -19.21 -2.07 10.23
N THR A 54 -20.04 -2.94 10.78
CA THR A 54 -19.76 -4.38 10.87
C THR A 54 -20.81 -5.08 10.04
N SER A 55 -20.41 -5.80 8.99
CA SER A 55 -21.29 -6.71 8.28
C SER A 55 -20.91 -8.14 8.64
N GLU A 56 -21.90 -8.94 9.03
CA GLU A 56 -21.73 -10.39 9.11
C GLU A 56 -21.78 -10.92 7.67
N GLN A 57 -20.63 -11.26 7.13
CA GLN A 57 -20.50 -11.89 5.84
C GLN A 57 -19.87 -13.26 6.05
N GLU A 58 -20.53 -14.31 5.56
CA GLU A 58 -19.93 -15.64 5.49
C GLU A 58 -18.87 -15.62 4.39
N ASP A 59 -17.61 -15.40 4.78
CA ASP A 59 -16.49 -15.50 3.87
C ASP A 59 -16.12 -16.96 3.66
N VAL A 60 -15.82 -17.29 2.41
CA VAL A 60 -15.24 -18.58 2.05
C VAL A 60 -13.85 -18.69 2.68
N VAL A 61 -13.45 -19.85 3.09
CA VAL A 61 -12.09 -20.12 3.59
C VAL A 61 -11.08 -19.64 2.54
N SER A 62 -10.03 -18.94 2.98
CA SER A 62 -9.00 -18.37 2.12
C SER A 62 -9.45 -17.12 1.30
N THR A 63 -10.35 -16.32 1.83
CA THR A 63 -10.68 -15.00 1.26
C THR A 63 -9.57 -13.99 1.56
N GLY A 64 -9.04 -13.34 0.52
CA GLY A 64 -8.08 -12.24 0.61
C GLY A 64 -8.75 -10.88 0.39
N TYR A 65 -8.14 -9.84 0.96
CA TYR A 65 -8.59 -8.45 0.86
C TYR A 65 -7.41 -7.54 0.59
N GLU A 66 -7.48 -6.76 -0.48
CA GLU A 66 -6.42 -5.84 -0.90
C GLU A 66 -7.01 -4.50 -1.32
N GLU A 67 -6.32 -3.40 -1.05
CA GLU A 67 -6.76 -2.08 -1.51
C GLU A 67 -6.57 -1.95 -3.03
N MET A 68 -7.63 -1.57 -3.74
CA MET A 68 -7.62 -1.35 -5.18
C MET A 68 -8.47 -0.15 -5.56
N ALA A 69 -7.90 0.81 -6.27
CA ALA A 69 -8.58 2.05 -6.67
C ALA A 69 -9.23 2.77 -5.46
N ASN A 70 -10.53 2.95 -5.46
CA ASN A 70 -11.29 3.57 -4.36
C ASN A 70 -12.08 2.54 -3.53
N GLY A 71 -11.68 1.27 -3.56
CA GLY A 71 -12.38 0.18 -2.91
C GLY A 71 -11.44 -0.89 -2.36
N ILE A 72 -12.01 -2.03 -2.07
CA ILE A 72 -11.30 -3.21 -1.59
C ILE A 72 -11.58 -4.34 -2.57
N LEU A 73 -10.54 -4.90 -3.18
CA LEU A 73 -10.62 -6.15 -3.91
C LEU A 73 -10.73 -7.29 -2.91
N ARG A 74 -11.86 -7.97 -2.92
CA ARG A 74 -12.07 -9.23 -2.21
C ARG A 74 -11.92 -10.37 -3.22
N TYR A 75 -11.09 -11.35 -2.92
CA TYR A 75 -10.87 -12.52 -3.78
C TYR A 75 -10.83 -13.80 -2.97
N SER A 76 -11.33 -14.87 -3.55
CA SER A 76 -11.46 -16.19 -2.93
C SER A 76 -11.31 -17.27 -3.99
N PRO A 77 -11.29 -18.57 -3.63
CA PRO A 77 -11.32 -19.65 -4.60
C PRO A 77 -12.48 -19.60 -5.62
N ASP A 78 -13.60 -18.99 -5.25
CA ASP A 78 -14.84 -19.00 -6.04
C ASP A 78 -15.05 -17.73 -6.86
N GLY A 79 -14.21 -16.69 -6.68
CA GLY A 79 -14.35 -15.45 -7.44
C GLY A 79 -13.72 -14.24 -6.77
N ALA A 80 -13.84 -13.08 -7.45
CA ALA A 80 -13.41 -11.79 -6.96
C ALA A 80 -14.51 -10.74 -7.07
N SER A 81 -14.43 -9.73 -6.22
CA SER A 81 -15.32 -8.57 -6.23
C SER A 81 -14.60 -7.32 -5.75
N LEU A 82 -14.86 -6.19 -6.40
CA LEU A 82 -14.47 -4.88 -5.87
C LEU A 82 -15.63 -4.32 -5.07
N VAL A 83 -15.39 -4.01 -3.80
CA VAL A 83 -16.42 -3.50 -2.89
C VAL A 83 -16.06 -2.10 -2.39
N ASN A 84 -17.08 -1.30 -2.06
CA ASN A 84 -16.90 -0.01 -1.43
C ASN A 84 -16.74 -0.15 0.10
N SER A 85 -16.60 0.97 0.81
CA SER A 85 -16.50 1.00 2.27
C SER A 85 -17.75 0.49 3.00
N SER A 86 -18.88 0.38 2.31
CA SER A 86 -20.14 -0.19 2.83
C SER A 86 -20.31 -1.67 2.49
N MET A 87 -19.27 -2.29 1.91
CA MET A 87 -19.27 -3.68 1.43
C MET A 87 -20.27 -3.95 0.27
N GLU A 88 -20.71 -2.90 -0.42
CA GLU A 88 -21.51 -3.03 -1.63
C GLU A 88 -20.57 -3.24 -2.82
N ALA A 89 -20.86 -4.24 -3.66
CA ALA A 89 -20.03 -4.55 -4.80
C ALA A 89 -20.23 -3.55 -5.94
N TYR A 90 -19.12 -3.01 -6.46
CA TYR A 90 -19.08 -2.34 -7.75
C TYR A 90 -19.24 -3.36 -8.87
N TRP A 91 -18.52 -4.47 -8.77
CA TRP A 91 -18.61 -5.63 -9.66
C TRP A 91 -18.25 -6.92 -8.92
N SER A 92 -18.65 -8.06 -9.50
CA SER A 92 -18.31 -9.39 -9.00
C SER A 92 -18.16 -10.34 -10.18
N VAL A 93 -17.09 -11.15 -10.15
CA VAL A 93 -16.75 -12.14 -11.18
C VAL A 93 -16.52 -13.48 -10.50
N LEU A 94 -17.07 -14.54 -11.10
CA LEU A 94 -16.93 -15.90 -10.62
C LEU A 94 -15.85 -16.62 -11.43
N TYR A 95 -15.00 -17.34 -10.74
CA TYR A 95 -14.00 -18.26 -11.31
C TYR A 95 -13.81 -19.43 -10.35
N GLU A 96 -13.00 -20.40 -10.71
CA GLU A 96 -12.63 -21.52 -9.83
C GLU A 96 -11.12 -21.61 -9.77
N MET A 97 -10.54 -21.32 -8.61
CA MET A 97 -9.12 -21.39 -8.30
C MET A 97 -8.90 -22.17 -7.00
N LYS A 98 -7.74 -22.83 -6.88
CA LYS A 98 -7.38 -23.55 -5.65
C LYS A 98 -6.65 -22.66 -4.66
N ASN A 99 -5.68 -21.90 -5.16
CA ASN A 99 -4.80 -21.04 -4.38
C ASN A 99 -4.74 -19.63 -5.00
N PRO A 100 -5.81 -18.83 -4.94
CA PRO A 100 -5.81 -17.51 -5.52
C PRO A 100 -4.84 -16.58 -4.79
N VAL A 101 -3.98 -15.91 -5.54
CA VAL A 101 -3.06 -14.87 -5.07
C VAL A 101 -3.24 -13.64 -5.93
N ALA A 102 -3.40 -12.50 -5.29
CA ALA A 102 -3.56 -11.22 -5.97
C ALA A 102 -2.27 -10.41 -6.01
N ASP A 103 -2.12 -9.58 -7.04
CA ASP A 103 -1.18 -8.47 -7.11
C ASP A 103 -1.90 -7.25 -7.66
N ILE A 104 -1.66 -6.08 -7.04
CA ILE A 104 -2.40 -4.86 -7.35
C ILE A 104 -1.45 -3.71 -7.63
N LYS A 105 -1.79 -2.92 -8.64
CA LYS A 105 -1.07 -1.71 -9.01
C LYS A 105 -2.04 -0.57 -9.34
N GLY A 106 -2.39 0.21 -8.34
CA GLY A 106 -3.34 1.32 -8.48
C GLY A 106 -4.76 0.85 -8.74
N ASP A 107 -5.26 1.01 -9.97
CA ASP A 107 -6.59 0.61 -10.42
C ASP A 107 -6.59 -0.71 -11.23
N ARG A 108 -5.49 -1.45 -11.20
CA ARG A 108 -5.28 -2.72 -11.89
C ARG A 108 -5.01 -3.83 -10.91
N ALA A 109 -5.55 -5.00 -11.17
CA ALA A 109 -5.29 -6.20 -10.37
C ALA A 109 -5.14 -7.42 -11.27
N VAL A 110 -4.37 -8.38 -10.78
CA VAL A 110 -4.33 -9.74 -11.28
C VAL A 110 -4.63 -10.69 -10.13
N VAL A 111 -5.47 -11.67 -10.36
CA VAL A 111 -5.63 -12.82 -9.46
C VAL A 111 -5.19 -14.06 -10.22
N ALA A 112 -4.26 -14.80 -9.64
CA ALA A 112 -3.68 -15.98 -10.27
C ALA A 112 -3.78 -17.19 -9.35
N ASP A 113 -4.13 -18.34 -9.91
CA ASP A 113 -4.15 -19.61 -9.18
C ASP A 113 -2.71 -20.12 -9.02
N GLN A 114 -2.10 -19.91 -7.85
CA GLN A 114 -0.77 -20.39 -7.56
C GLN A 114 -0.76 -21.91 -7.55
N ASP A 115 0.21 -22.53 -8.25
CA ASP A 115 0.26 -23.95 -8.58
C ASP A 115 -0.87 -24.47 -9.50
N GLY A 116 -1.72 -23.58 -9.97
CA GLY A 116 -2.71 -23.80 -11.01
C GLY A 116 -2.34 -23.11 -12.33
N THR A 117 -3.33 -22.89 -13.20
CA THR A 117 -3.10 -22.38 -14.57
C THR A 117 -3.97 -21.18 -14.94
N LEU A 118 -4.86 -20.71 -14.05
CA LEU A 118 -5.79 -19.63 -14.35
C LEU A 118 -5.25 -18.28 -13.86
N ILE A 119 -5.35 -17.27 -14.71
CA ILE A 119 -5.07 -15.87 -14.40
C ILE A 119 -6.28 -15.04 -14.81
N GLU A 120 -6.80 -14.25 -13.87
CA GLU A 120 -7.84 -13.26 -14.11
C GLU A 120 -7.29 -11.85 -13.97
N ILE A 121 -7.59 -10.97 -14.91
CA ILE A 121 -7.07 -9.60 -14.97
C ILE A 121 -8.24 -8.64 -14.81
N PHE A 122 -8.07 -7.68 -13.91
CA PHE A 122 -9.12 -6.75 -13.54
C PHE A 122 -8.67 -5.30 -13.65
N ASP A 123 -9.63 -4.44 -13.88
CA ASP A 123 -9.51 -3.02 -13.58
C ASP A 123 -10.63 -2.57 -12.62
N LYS A 124 -10.71 -1.24 -12.38
CA LYS A 124 -11.75 -0.67 -11.51
C LYS A 124 -13.19 -0.92 -11.99
N ASP A 125 -13.37 -1.25 -13.26
CA ASP A 125 -14.69 -1.44 -13.90
C ASP A 125 -15.06 -2.92 -14.04
N GLY A 126 -14.13 -3.85 -13.77
CA GLY A 126 -14.34 -5.29 -13.81
C GLY A 126 -13.23 -6.09 -14.45
N GLU A 127 -13.57 -7.30 -14.90
CA GLU A 127 -12.66 -8.18 -15.63
C GLU A 127 -12.33 -7.58 -17.00
N THR A 128 -11.03 -7.56 -17.31
CA THR A 128 -10.52 -7.10 -18.61
C THR A 128 -9.98 -8.26 -19.45
N GLY A 129 -9.56 -9.35 -18.83
CA GLY A 129 -9.05 -10.52 -19.53
C GLY A 129 -8.85 -11.72 -18.62
N SER A 130 -8.87 -12.90 -19.22
CA SER A 130 -8.63 -14.19 -18.59
C SER A 130 -7.63 -15.00 -19.40
N VAL A 131 -6.74 -15.70 -18.73
CA VAL A 131 -5.67 -16.52 -19.33
C VAL A 131 -5.62 -17.88 -18.69
N THR A 132 -5.64 -18.93 -19.50
CA THR A 132 -5.24 -20.27 -19.07
C THR A 132 -3.82 -20.54 -19.58
N THR A 133 -2.89 -20.67 -18.64
CA THR A 133 -1.47 -20.92 -18.94
C THR A 133 -1.21 -22.38 -19.28
N SER A 134 -0.10 -22.64 -20.02
CA SER A 134 0.30 -24.02 -20.37
C SER A 134 1.00 -24.76 -19.24
N TYR A 135 1.48 -24.04 -18.24
CA TYR A 135 2.23 -24.56 -17.09
C TYR A 135 1.73 -23.93 -15.81
N ASN A 136 2.05 -24.55 -14.68
CA ASN A 136 1.64 -24.07 -13.37
C ASN A 136 2.23 -22.69 -13.06
N ILE A 137 1.40 -21.83 -12.50
CA ILE A 137 1.76 -20.46 -12.17
C ILE A 137 2.53 -20.48 -10.84
N VAL A 138 3.77 -19.99 -10.88
CA VAL A 138 4.56 -19.75 -9.67
C VAL A 138 4.19 -18.39 -9.08
N LYS A 139 4.09 -17.37 -9.96
CA LYS A 139 3.78 -15.98 -9.58
C LYS A 139 3.26 -15.18 -10.76
N ALA A 140 2.36 -14.26 -10.48
CA ALA A 140 1.93 -13.25 -11.44
C ALA A 140 2.04 -11.85 -10.84
N ARG A 141 2.35 -10.86 -11.68
CA ARG A 141 2.45 -9.44 -11.31
C ARG A 141 1.75 -8.58 -12.35
N VAL A 142 1.14 -7.49 -11.91
CA VAL A 142 0.46 -6.55 -12.80
C VAL A 142 1.18 -5.20 -12.82
N SER A 143 1.24 -4.58 -14.01
CA SER A 143 1.71 -3.20 -14.17
C SER A 143 0.57 -2.20 -14.00
N SER A 144 0.91 -0.91 -13.83
CA SER A 144 -0.06 0.19 -13.80
C SER A 144 -0.85 0.35 -15.11
N GLN A 145 -0.41 -0.29 -16.20
CA GLN A 145 -1.09 -0.29 -17.50
C GLN A 145 -1.95 -1.54 -17.71
N GLY A 146 -1.98 -2.47 -16.73
CA GLY A 146 -2.73 -3.71 -16.81
C GLY A 146 -2.01 -4.85 -17.52
N MET A 147 -0.74 -4.68 -17.93
CA MET A 147 0.05 -5.81 -18.42
C MET A 147 0.38 -6.75 -17.28
N VAL A 148 0.39 -8.05 -17.55
CA VAL A 148 0.70 -9.09 -16.57
C VAL A 148 1.96 -9.83 -16.97
N ALA A 149 2.89 -9.98 -16.02
CA ALA A 149 4.03 -10.88 -16.13
C ALA A 149 3.80 -12.11 -15.25
N ALA A 150 3.91 -13.29 -15.80
CA ALA A 150 3.74 -14.55 -15.09
C ALA A 150 5.01 -15.41 -15.19
N ILE A 151 5.41 -15.95 -14.05
CA ILE A 151 6.43 -17.00 -13.95
C ILE A 151 5.71 -18.33 -13.91
N LEU A 152 6.06 -19.23 -14.81
CA LEU A 152 5.44 -20.53 -14.97
C LEU A 152 6.47 -21.65 -14.78
N ASP A 153 6.09 -22.69 -14.06
CA ASP A 153 6.90 -23.88 -13.85
C ASP A 153 6.53 -24.97 -14.86
N GLY A 154 7.41 -25.20 -15.84
CA GLY A 154 7.29 -26.26 -16.82
C GLY A 154 7.99 -27.57 -16.42
N GLY A 155 8.49 -27.67 -15.18
CA GLY A 155 9.25 -28.80 -14.68
C GLY A 155 10.74 -28.73 -15.04
N ASP A 156 11.10 -28.99 -16.30
CA ASP A 156 12.49 -28.91 -16.77
C ASP A 156 12.96 -27.50 -17.11
N ALA A 157 12.04 -26.56 -17.25
CA ALA A 157 12.31 -25.18 -17.58
C ALA A 157 11.26 -24.26 -16.95
N THR A 158 11.69 -23.04 -16.64
CA THR A 158 10.80 -21.98 -16.20
C THR A 158 10.50 -21.05 -17.39
N TRP A 159 9.27 -20.60 -17.46
CA TRP A 159 8.81 -19.67 -18.47
C TRP A 159 8.44 -18.34 -17.84
N ILE A 160 8.74 -17.27 -18.53
CA ILE A 160 8.30 -15.91 -18.17
C ILE A 160 7.46 -15.41 -19.31
N ASN A 161 6.17 -15.31 -19.08
CA ASN A 161 5.18 -14.89 -20.07
C ASN A 161 4.66 -13.50 -19.74
N PHE A 162 4.46 -12.69 -20.78
CA PHE A 162 3.86 -11.38 -20.68
C PHE A 162 2.53 -11.35 -21.44
N TYR A 163 1.50 -10.87 -20.76
CA TYR A 163 0.17 -10.74 -21.30
C TYR A 163 -0.27 -9.28 -21.31
N SER A 164 -1.06 -8.88 -22.30
CA SER A 164 -1.78 -7.60 -22.29
C SER A 164 -2.95 -7.65 -21.30
N SER A 165 -3.55 -6.50 -21.05
CA SER A 165 -4.70 -6.38 -20.13
C SER A 165 -5.93 -7.19 -20.55
N ASP A 166 -6.02 -7.59 -21.81
CA ASP A 166 -7.09 -8.45 -22.35
C ASP A 166 -6.74 -9.95 -22.33
N GLY A 167 -5.59 -10.33 -21.75
CA GLY A 167 -5.11 -11.70 -21.68
C GLY A 167 -4.36 -12.18 -22.92
N THR A 168 -4.14 -11.35 -23.93
CA THR A 168 -3.37 -11.74 -25.12
C THR A 168 -1.88 -11.90 -24.78
N LEU A 169 -1.28 -13.03 -25.17
CA LEU A 169 0.16 -13.27 -25.00
C LEU A 169 0.98 -12.31 -25.87
N ILE A 170 1.80 -11.49 -25.26
CA ILE A 170 2.68 -10.52 -25.91
C ILE A 170 4.07 -11.12 -26.17
N ALA A 171 4.62 -11.76 -25.16
CA ALA A 171 5.95 -12.34 -25.23
C ALA A 171 6.07 -13.56 -24.30
N GLU A 172 6.89 -14.50 -24.70
CA GLU A 172 7.22 -15.70 -23.96
C GLU A 172 8.73 -15.89 -23.98
N ASN A 173 9.32 -16.16 -22.81
CA ASN A 173 10.74 -16.42 -22.69
C ASN A 173 10.97 -17.66 -21.84
N GLN A 174 11.63 -18.67 -22.40
CA GLN A 174 12.03 -19.85 -21.69
C GLN A 174 13.40 -19.62 -21.03
N THR A 175 13.48 -19.88 -19.72
CA THR A 175 14.74 -19.87 -18.98
C THR A 175 15.16 -21.30 -18.66
N HIS A 176 16.40 -21.65 -19.04
CA HIS A 176 16.97 -22.93 -18.66
C HIS A 176 17.83 -22.74 -17.41
N VAL A 177 17.48 -23.46 -16.37
CA VAL A 177 18.25 -23.43 -15.12
C VAL A 177 19.46 -24.38 -15.29
N ALA A 178 20.50 -23.88 -15.92
CA ALA A 178 21.76 -24.62 -16.01
C ALA A 178 22.62 -24.49 -14.75
N ASP A 179 22.31 -23.55 -13.84
CA ASP A 179 22.98 -23.34 -12.55
C ASP A 179 22.14 -22.40 -11.63
N PRO A 180 22.25 -22.53 -10.28
CA PRO A 180 21.12 -22.62 -9.37
C PRO A 180 20.29 -21.33 -9.29
N GLY A 181 19.09 -21.34 -9.78
CA GLY A 181 18.12 -20.31 -9.49
C GLY A 181 16.91 -20.33 -10.42
N TYR A 182 15.80 -20.77 -9.90
CA TYR A 182 14.50 -20.48 -10.50
C TYR A 182 14.20 -18.99 -10.32
N PRO A 183 13.67 -18.28 -11.32
CA PRO A 183 13.15 -16.95 -11.12
C PRO A 183 12.04 -17.01 -10.06
N MET A 184 12.25 -16.31 -8.96
CA MET A 184 11.32 -16.35 -7.82
C MET A 184 10.39 -15.15 -7.79
N ASP A 185 10.74 -14.07 -8.50
CA ASP A 185 9.95 -12.86 -8.61
C ASP A 185 10.19 -12.14 -9.94
N VAL A 186 9.21 -11.37 -10.37
CA VAL A 186 9.24 -10.51 -11.53
C VAL A 186 8.69 -9.14 -11.16
N ALA A 187 9.30 -8.08 -11.66
CA ALA A 187 8.81 -6.71 -11.53
C ALA A 187 8.44 -6.15 -12.92
N ILE A 188 7.33 -5.43 -12.98
CA ILE A 188 6.78 -4.87 -14.20
C ILE A 188 6.23 -3.44 -13.97
#